data_e342d283b09ea530b5d0e142a2a02331
#
_entry.id   e342d283b09ea530b5d0e142a2a02331
#
_cell.length_a   1.000
_cell.length_b   1.000
_cell.length_c   1.000
_cell.angle_alpha   90.00
_cell.angle_beta   90.00
_cell.angle_gamma   90.00
#
_symmetry.space_group_name_H-M   'P 1'
#
loop_
_entity.id
_entity.type
_entity.pdbx_description
1 polymer ?
#
loop_
_entity_poly.entity_id
_entity_poly.type
_entity_poly.pdbx_seq_one_letter_code
_entity_poly.pdbx_strand_id
1 'polypeptide(L)'
;GWNHVLVSQHLGARVSDTDPIADHSGWQGKVYCIAGKDAQFDNLLDATGYPENPLGLCGYNCRHSFTPFLPGVSQNHNKPIDTEANRRAYELSQTQRAMERRIRAQKRKCTALHTAVKSCEDTAGKAKLQEKYAQSAKRLQDQNAAYTKFCDDNDLKPYHERLAVAGWDRSAASTASAAARQSWTSAEAVDARQVQTQQAPPVQAPPVQAPPVQAP
;
A
#
# COMPACT_ATOMS: atom_id res chain seq x y z
N GLY A 1 25.47 30.41 -7.81
CA GLY A 1 24.40 29.44 -7.60
C GLY A 1 24.84 28.42 -6.55
N TRP A 2 23.94 27.71 -5.98
CA TRP A 2 24.18 26.61 -5.06
C TRP A 2 24.43 25.31 -5.82
N ASN A 3 25.40 24.50 -5.36
CA ASN A 3 25.78 23.24 -5.99
C ASN A 3 25.49 22.03 -5.09
N HIS A 4 24.98 22.28 -3.88
CA HIS A 4 24.68 21.20 -2.94
C HIS A 4 23.24 21.27 -2.50
N VAL A 5 22.66 20.10 -2.21
CA VAL A 5 21.28 19.94 -1.72
C VAL A 5 21.25 18.98 -0.54
N LEU A 6 20.34 19.25 0.38
CA LEU A 6 19.95 18.34 1.44
C LEU A 6 18.65 17.65 1.04
N VAL A 7 18.67 16.34 0.94
CA VAL A 7 17.48 15.52 0.67
C VAL A 7 16.71 15.34 1.99
N SER A 8 15.40 15.52 1.93
CA SER A 8 14.53 15.32 3.08
C SER A 8 14.53 13.87 3.55
N GLN A 9 14.15 13.64 4.80
CA GLN A 9 14.00 12.29 5.35
C GLN A 9 12.62 12.10 5.99
N HIS A 10 12.14 10.86 5.99
CA HIS A 10 10.93 10.48 6.71
C HIS A 10 10.92 8.99 7.03
N LEU A 11 10.23 8.62 8.08
CA LEU A 11 9.99 7.22 8.42
C LEU A 11 9.08 6.55 7.38
N GLY A 12 9.35 5.29 7.07
CA GLY A 12 8.64 4.53 6.04
C GLY A 12 9.06 4.90 4.62
N ALA A 13 10.28 5.40 4.44
CA ALA A 13 10.91 5.51 3.12
C ALA A 13 11.05 4.13 2.48
N ARG A 14 10.92 4.07 1.14
CA ARG A 14 11.05 2.82 0.38
C ARG A 14 12.34 2.11 0.74
N VAL A 15 12.25 0.79 0.91
CA VAL A 15 13.39 -0.11 1.11
C VAL A 15 13.50 -1.03 -0.09
N SER A 16 14.72 -1.24 -0.57
CA SER A 16 15.05 -2.20 -1.62
C SER A 16 16.36 -2.89 -1.27
N ASP A 17 16.36 -4.22 -1.27
CA ASP A 17 17.56 -5.02 -1.01
C ASP A 17 18.36 -5.31 -2.30
N THR A 18 17.84 -4.93 -3.48
CA THR A 18 18.42 -5.28 -4.79
C THR A 18 18.80 -4.07 -5.64
N ASP A 19 18.22 -2.90 -5.40
CA ASP A 19 18.45 -1.68 -6.18
C ASP A 19 18.72 -0.50 -5.24
N PRO A 20 19.98 -0.02 -5.16
CA PRO A 20 20.34 1.09 -4.28
C PRO A 20 19.60 2.39 -4.59
N ILE A 21 19.27 2.65 -5.86
CA ILE A 21 18.53 3.85 -6.26
C ILE A 21 17.08 3.77 -5.78
N ALA A 22 16.48 2.59 -5.87
CA ALA A 22 15.12 2.34 -5.36
C ALA A 22 15.07 2.23 -3.83
N ASP A 23 16.21 2.08 -3.15
CA ASP A 23 16.30 2.10 -1.70
C ASP A 23 16.40 3.53 -1.16
N HIS A 24 15.25 4.17 -0.99
CA HIS A 24 15.19 5.53 -0.48
C HIS A 24 15.71 5.66 0.95
N SER A 25 15.68 4.57 1.71
CA SER A 25 16.21 4.57 3.09
C SER A 25 17.72 4.76 3.14
N GLY A 26 18.42 4.33 2.08
CA GLY A 26 19.87 4.42 1.99
C GLY A 26 20.40 5.81 1.68
N TRP A 27 19.64 6.64 0.96
CA TRP A 27 20.10 7.95 0.51
C TRP A 27 19.33 9.16 1.09
N GLN A 28 18.21 8.97 1.78
CA GLN A 28 17.49 10.08 2.41
C GLN A 28 18.29 10.75 3.53
N GLY A 29 18.00 12.02 3.80
CA GLY A 29 18.59 12.77 4.90
C GLY A 29 20.03 13.19 4.72
N LYS A 30 20.63 12.92 3.57
CA LYS A 30 22.03 13.22 3.25
C LYS A 30 22.15 14.49 2.38
N VAL A 31 23.34 15.06 2.39
CA VAL A 31 23.74 16.14 1.49
C VAL A 31 24.42 15.55 0.26
N TYR A 32 24.11 16.11 -0.90
CA TYR A 32 24.65 15.70 -2.19
C TYR A 32 25.14 16.89 -3.00
N CYS A 33 26.14 16.69 -3.86
CA CYS A 33 26.49 17.64 -4.90
C CYS A 33 25.64 17.41 -6.16
N ILE A 34 25.23 18.46 -6.85
CA ILE A 34 24.41 18.39 -8.07
C ILE A 34 25.27 18.17 -9.30
N ALA A 35 26.38 18.86 -9.40
CA ALA A 35 27.24 18.85 -10.56
C ALA A 35 28.69 18.61 -10.18
N GLY A 36 29.39 17.83 -11.03
CA GLY A 36 30.81 17.52 -10.86
C GLY A 36 31.07 16.47 -9.80
N LYS A 37 32.34 16.40 -9.39
CA LYS A 37 32.81 15.54 -8.27
C LYS A 37 33.10 16.43 -7.08
N ASP A 38 32.66 15.99 -5.93
CA ASP A 38 32.96 16.61 -4.65
C ASP A 38 33.69 15.60 -3.75
N ALA A 39 34.70 16.05 -2.98
CA ALA A 39 35.44 15.15 -2.13
C ALA A 39 34.69 14.74 -0.85
N GLN A 40 33.67 15.51 -0.48
CA GLN A 40 32.93 15.33 0.77
C GLN A 40 31.51 14.81 0.55
N PHE A 41 30.92 15.08 -0.61
CA PHE A 41 29.51 14.75 -0.88
C PHE A 41 29.36 13.94 -2.18
N ASP A 42 28.59 12.86 -2.12
CA ASP A 42 28.25 12.04 -3.28
C ASP A 42 27.46 12.85 -4.31
N ASN A 43 27.53 12.44 -5.57
CA ASN A 43 26.74 13.06 -6.62
C ASN A 43 25.25 12.65 -6.50
N LEU A 44 24.35 13.64 -6.59
CA LEU A 44 22.90 13.44 -6.46
C LEU A 44 22.37 12.48 -7.53
N LEU A 45 22.80 12.63 -8.77
CA LEU A 45 22.28 11.84 -9.89
C LEU A 45 22.68 10.38 -9.73
N ASP A 46 23.95 10.14 -9.39
CA ASP A 46 24.49 8.79 -9.22
C ASP A 46 23.88 8.07 -8.01
N ALA A 47 23.73 8.78 -6.90
CA ALA A 47 23.24 8.19 -5.66
C ALA A 47 21.72 7.95 -5.64
N THR A 48 20.95 8.81 -6.30
CA THR A 48 19.48 8.80 -6.19
C THR A 48 18.75 8.55 -7.50
N GLY A 49 19.48 8.53 -8.64
CA GLY A 49 18.90 8.37 -9.98
C GLY A 49 18.06 9.55 -10.46
N TYR A 50 18.09 10.69 -9.76
CA TYR A 50 17.36 11.89 -10.15
C TYR A 50 18.00 12.54 -11.39
N PRO A 51 17.23 13.05 -12.36
CA PRO A 51 15.77 12.96 -12.51
C PRO A 51 15.31 11.75 -13.36
N GLU A 52 16.21 10.93 -13.86
CA GLU A 52 15.97 9.99 -14.97
C GLU A 52 15.37 8.66 -14.49
N ASN A 53 15.73 8.22 -13.28
CA ASN A 53 15.24 6.94 -12.78
C ASN A 53 13.85 7.09 -12.11
N PRO A 54 12.81 6.45 -12.65
CA PRO A 54 11.45 6.56 -12.11
C PRO A 54 11.28 5.94 -10.72
N LEU A 55 12.24 5.15 -10.25
CA LEU A 55 12.24 4.56 -8.91
C LEU A 55 13.06 5.36 -7.90
N GLY A 56 13.81 6.39 -8.35
CA GLY A 56 14.67 7.23 -7.55
C GLY A 56 13.97 8.42 -6.91
N LEU A 57 14.78 9.44 -6.60
CA LEU A 57 14.33 10.70 -5.99
C LEU A 57 13.35 11.43 -6.93
N CYS A 58 12.23 11.91 -6.37
CA CYS A 58 11.12 12.53 -7.10
C CYS A 58 10.43 11.63 -8.12
N GLY A 59 10.75 10.35 -8.18
CA GLY A 59 10.11 9.35 -9.03
C GLY A 59 8.80 8.82 -8.47
N TYR A 60 8.33 7.67 -8.98
CA TYR A 60 7.03 7.09 -8.62
C TYR A 60 6.90 6.79 -7.12
N ASN A 61 5.88 7.39 -6.50
CA ASN A 61 5.58 7.28 -5.08
C ASN A 61 6.71 7.76 -4.15
N CYS A 62 7.68 8.49 -4.66
CA CYS A 62 8.65 9.19 -3.84
C CYS A 62 7.94 10.33 -3.10
N ARG A 63 8.27 10.50 -1.82
CA ARG A 63 7.78 11.60 -0.96
C ARG A 63 8.91 12.53 -0.54
N HIS A 64 10.12 12.25 -1.02
CA HIS A 64 11.28 13.07 -0.74
C HIS A 64 11.26 14.32 -1.61
N SER A 65 11.76 15.40 -1.02
CA SER A 65 12.14 16.65 -1.67
C SER A 65 13.59 16.95 -1.33
N PHE A 66 14.14 17.97 -1.95
CA PHE A 66 15.46 18.47 -1.58
C PHE A 66 15.47 19.98 -1.52
N THR A 67 16.35 20.53 -0.72
CA THR A 67 16.52 21.98 -0.52
C THR A 67 17.98 22.35 -0.74
N PRO A 68 18.28 23.61 -1.17
CA PRO A 68 19.65 24.11 -1.26
C PRO A 68 20.41 23.92 0.06
N PHE A 69 21.66 23.52 -0.05
CA PHE A 69 22.57 23.39 1.08
C PHE A 69 23.87 24.15 0.79
N LEU A 70 24.31 24.97 1.71
CA LEU A 70 25.55 25.74 1.60
C LEU A 70 26.57 25.21 2.59
N PRO A 71 27.58 24.45 2.12
CA PRO A 71 28.64 23.93 3.00
C PRO A 71 29.28 25.06 3.82
N GLY A 72 29.53 24.79 5.11
CA GLY A 72 30.06 25.79 6.03
C GLY A 72 29.07 26.81 6.60
N VAL A 73 27.85 26.89 6.02
CA VAL A 73 26.79 27.81 6.47
C VAL A 73 25.53 27.02 6.91
N SER A 74 25.03 26.13 6.03
CA SER A 74 23.88 25.30 6.34
C SER A 74 24.26 24.16 7.28
N GLN A 75 23.31 23.77 8.14
CA GLN A 75 23.45 22.60 9.02
C GLN A 75 22.47 21.52 8.63
N ASN A 76 22.93 20.27 8.62
CA ASN A 76 22.05 19.13 8.46
C ASN A 76 21.59 18.68 9.86
N HIS A 77 20.31 18.94 10.17
CA HIS A 77 19.69 18.54 11.44
C HIS A 77 19.02 17.16 11.38
N ASN A 78 19.11 16.46 10.26
CA ASN A 78 18.57 15.11 10.13
C ASN A 78 19.33 14.16 11.06
N LYS A 79 18.57 13.38 11.82
CA LYS A 79 19.12 12.32 12.67
C LYS A 79 19.12 11.00 11.92
N PRO A 80 20.07 10.08 12.19
CA PRO A 80 20.00 8.73 11.64
C PRO A 80 18.63 8.11 11.93
N ILE A 81 17.99 7.56 10.89
CA ILE A 81 16.73 6.83 11.04
C ILE A 81 17.06 5.40 11.45
N ASP A 82 16.32 4.89 12.42
CA ASP A 82 16.33 3.47 12.75
C ASP A 82 15.86 2.68 11.52
N THR A 83 16.75 1.87 10.95
CA THR A 83 16.52 1.12 9.71
C THR A 83 15.42 0.09 9.87
N GLU A 84 15.33 -0.54 11.04
CA GLU A 84 14.30 -1.54 11.34
C GLU A 84 12.92 -0.89 11.51
N ALA A 85 12.85 0.23 12.21
CA ALA A 85 11.63 1.02 12.33
C ALA A 85 11.18 1.56 10.97
N ASN A 86 12.12 1.98 10.11
CA ASN A 86 11.81 2.42 8.75
C ASN A 86 11.25 1.28 7.89
N ARG A 87 11.87 0.09 7.94
CA ARG A 87 11.41 -1.10 7.21
C ARG A 87 9.99 -1.48 7.63
N ARG A 88 9.73 -1.57 8.95
CA ARG A 88 8.38 -1.85 9.47
C ARG A 88 7.35 -0.83 9.00
N ALA A 89 7.65 0.45 9.10
CA ALA A 89 6.74 1.52 8.65
C ALA A 89 6.48 1.45 7.13
N TYR A 90 7.49 1.12 6.34
CA TYR A 90 7.34 0.90 4.90
C TYR A 90 6.42 -0.30 4.60
N GLU A 91 6.65 -1.45 5.20
CA GLU A 91 5.86 -2.68 5.02
C GLU A 91 4.39 -2.47 5.40
N LEU A 92 4.13 -1.82 6.54
CA LEU A 92 2.78 -1.44 6.95
C LEU A 92 2.11 -0.55 5.91
N SER A 93 2.82 0.44 5.39
CA SER A 93 2.30 1.33 4.36
C SER A 93 1.98 0.59 3.05
N GLN A 94 2.80 -0.39 2.65
CA GLN A 94 2.55 -1.22 1.46
C GLN A 94 1.33 -2.13 1.64
N THR A 95 1.18 -2.71 2.83
CA THR A 95 0.01 -3.52 3.19
C THR A 95 -1.27 -2.68 3.15
N GLN A 96 -1.26 -1.49 3.77
CA GLN A 96 -2.38 -0.55 3.73
C GLN A 96 -2.78 -0.21 2.28
N ARG A 97 -1.82 0.14 1.44
CA ARG A 97 -2.06 0.43 0.01
C ARG A 97 -2.60 -0.78 -0.77
N ALA A 98 -2.14 -1.98 -0.43
CA ALA A 98 -2.66 -3.21 -1.06
C ALA A 98 -4.14 -3.43 -0.70
N MET A 99 -4.52 -3.22 0.56
CA MET A 99 -5.91 -3.30 1.01
C MET A 99 -6.78 -2.22 0.32
N GLU A 100 -6.31 -0.98 0.25
CA GLU A 100 -6.99 0.11 -0.47
C GLU A 100 -7.25 -0.24 -1.94
N ARG A 101 -6.24 -0.83 -2.63
CA ARG A 101 -6.41 -1.28 -4.03
C ARG A 101 -7.46 -2.37 -4.15
N ARG A 102 -7.49 -3.35 -3.23
CA ARG A 102 -8.49 -4.43 -3.21
C ARG A 102 -9.89 -3.90 -3.01
N ILE A 103 -10.09 -2.96 -2.07
CA ILE A 103 -11.38 -2.31 -1.83
C ILE A 103 -11.86 -1.57 -3.09
N ARG A 104 -11.00 -0.78 -3.74
CA ARG A 104 -11.38 -0.10 -4.99
C ARG A 104 -11.74 -1.07 -6.11
N ALA A 105 -11.00 -2.16 -6.26
CA ALA A 105 -11.33 -3.20 -7.24
C ALA A 105 -12.68 -3.85 -6.93
N GLN A 106 -12.96 -4.10 -5.65
CA GLN A 106 -14.22 -4.69 -5.23
C GLN A 106 -15.42 -3.75 -5.42
N LYS A 107 -15.25 -2.44 -5.16
CA LYS A 107 -16.28 -1.42 -5.48
C LYS A 107 -16.61 -1.42 -6.97
N ARG A 108 -15.60 -1.40 -7.86
CA ARG A 108 -15.81 -1.48 -9.31
C ARG A 108 -16.55 -2.76 -9.72
N LYS A 109 -16.21 -3.90 -9.11
CA LYS A 109 -16.90 -5.17 -9.34
C LYS A 109 -18.37 -5.11 -8.91
N CYS A 110 -18.68 -4.52 -7.76
CA CYS A 110 -20.05 -4.31 -7.30
C CYS A 110 -20.82 -3.42 -8.29
N THR A 111 -20.23 -2.32 -8.74
CA THR A 111 -20.87 -1.44 -9.74
C THR A 111 -21.18 -2.20 -11.03
N ALA A 112 -20.23 -2.96 -11.57
CA ALA A 112 -20.42 -3.73 -12.79
C ALA A 112 -21.54 -4.79 -12.64
N LEU A 113 -21.54 -5.52 -11.53
CA LEU A 113 -22.57 -6.53 -11.25
C LEU A 113 -23.96 -5.88 -11.08
N HIS A 114 -24.04 -4.76 -10.38
CA HIS A 114 -25.30 -4.03 -10.20
C HIS A 114 -25.86 -3.53 -11.55
N THR A 115 -25.00 -3.00 -12.43
CA THR A 115 -25.39 -2.62 -13.78
C THR A 115 -25.87 -3.84 -14.58
N ALA A 116 -25.16 -4.96 -14.52
CA ALA A 116 -25.55 -6.20 -15.20
C ALA A 116 -26.91 -6.73 -14.71
N VAL A 117 -27.18 -6.65 -13.40
CA VAL A 117 -28.51 -7.01 -12.84
C VAL A 117 -29.60 -6.15 -13.42
N LYS A 118 -29.38 -4.84 -13.59
CA LYS A 118 -30.36 -3.90 -14.13
C LYS A 118 -30.64 -4.14 -15.62
N SER A 119 -29.60 -4.51 -16.37
CA SER A 119 -29.69 -4.71 -17.81
C SER A 119 -30.13 -6.12 -18.21
N CYS A 120 -30.22 -7.08 -17.28
CA CYS A 120 -30.58 -8.45 -17.57
C CYS A 120 -32.09 -8.60 -17.64
N GLU A 121 -32.59 -9.01 -18.80
CA GLU A 121 -34.02 -9.26 -19.04
C GLU A 121 -34.42 -10.69 -18.65
N ASP A 122 -33.51 -11.65 -18.79
CA ASP A 122 -33.77 -13.04 -18.40
C ASP A 122 -33.85 -13.20 -16.88
N THR A 123 -34.96 -13.75 -16.41
CA THR A 123 -35.26 -13.91 -14.98
C THR A 123 -34.24 -14.81 -14.26
N ALA A 124 -33.87 -15.93 -14.88
CA ALA A 124 -32.92 -16.87 -14.29
C ALA A 124 -31.47 -16.30 -14.25
N GLY A 125 -31.07 -15.64 -15.34
CA GLY A 125 -29.80 -14.93 -15.42
C GLY A 125 -29.72 -13.79 -14.43
N LYS A 126 -30.81 -13.03 -14.28
CA LYS A 126 -30.93 -11.93 -13.32
C LYS A 126 -30.77 -12.42 -11.87
N ALA A 127 -31.42 -13.52 -11.52
CA ALA A 127 -31.30 -14.12 -10.18
C ALA A 127 -29.83 -14.53 -9.87
N LYS A 128 -29.16 -15.18 -10.83
CA LYS A 128 -27.72 -15.52 -10.69
C LYS A 128 -26.82 -14.29 -10.53
N LEU A 129 -27.10 -13.21 -11.24
CA LEU A 129 -26.37 -11.95 -11.14
C LEU A 129 -26.62 -11.26 -9.80
N GLN A 130 -27.84 -11.30 -9.28
CA GLN A 130 -28.19 -10.77 -7.96
C GLN A 130 -27.43 -11.50 -6.85
N GLU A 131 -27.37 -12.82 -6.93
CA GLU A 131 -26.57 -13.62 -5.99
C GLU A 131 -25.08 -13.25 -6.03
N LYS A 132 -24.48 -13.18 -7.23
CA LYS A 132 -23.09 -12.74 -7.39
C LYS A 132 -22.86 -11.32 -6.87
N TYR A 133 -23.83 -10.42 -7.05
CA TYR A 133 -23.78 -9.07 -6.52
C TYR A 133 -23.80 -9.08 -4.99
N ALA A 134 -24.69 -9.84 -4.37
CA ALA A 134 -24.79 -9.97 -2.91
C ALA A 134 -23.49 -10.51 -2.29
N GLN A 135 -22.93 -11.57 -2.89
CA GLN A 135 -21.64 -12.13 -2.48
C GLN A 135 -20.49 -11.09 -2.63
N SER A 136 -20.50 -10.34 -3.74
CA SER A 136 -19.49 -9.29 -3.99
C SER A 136 -19.63 -8.14 -2.99
N ALA A 137 -20.84 -7.74 -2.64
CA ALA A 137 -21.13 -6.72 -1.65
C ALA A 137 -20.72 -7.15 -0.23
N LYS A 138 -20.97 -8.42 0.13
CA LYS A 138 -20.50 -8.99 1.40
C LYS A 138 -18.98 -8.95 1.50
N ARG A 139 -18.29 -9.40 0.44
CA ARG A 139 -16.81 -9.33 0.39
C ARG A 139 -16.30 -7.90 0.54
N LEU A 140 -17.00 -6.90 -0.02
CA LEU A 140 -16.64 -5.49 0.17
C LEU A 140 -16.77 -5.07 1.63
N GLN A 141 -17.83 -5.48 2.33
CA GLN A 141 -17.97 -5.21 3.76
C GLN A 141 -16.82 -5.82 4.57
N ASP A 142 -16.49 -7.09 4.31
CA ASP A 142 -15.43 -7.80 5.01
C ASP A 142 -14.06 -7.13 4.76
N GLN A 143 -13.80 -6.69 3.52
CA GLN A 143 -12.56 -5.96 3.19
C GLN A 143 -12.49 -4.59 3.87
N ASN A 144 -13.60 -3.85 3.97
CA ASN A 144 -13.63 -2.59 4.71
C ASN A 144 -13.40 -2.81 6.20
N ALA A 145 -14.04 -3.82 6.80
CA ALA A 145 -13.85 -4.15 8.21
C ALA A 145 -12.39 -4.56 8.51
N ALA A 146 -11.81 -5.40 7.64
CA ALA A 146 -10.42 -5.79 7.76
C ALA A 146 -9.45 -4.60 7.61
N TYR A 147 -9.74 -3.66 6.72
CA TYR A 147 -8.94 -2.44 6.54
C TYR A 147 -9.01 -1.54 7.78
N THR A 148 -10.20 -1.31 8.33
CA THR A 148 -10.36 -0.52 9.55
C THR A 148 -9.59 -1.18 10.70
N LYS A 149 -9.82 -2.48 10.93
CA LYS A 149 -9.11 -3.22 11.97
C LYS A 149 -7.58 -3.17 11.78
N PHE A 150 -7.09 -3.32 10.57
CA PHE A 150 -5.64 -3.23 10.28
C PHE A 150 -5.08 -1.85 10.64
N CYS A 151 -5.81 -0.78 10.31
CA CYS A 151 -5.39 0.57 10.67
C CYS A 151 -5.37 0.76 12.19
N ASP A 152 -6.41 0.31 12.89
CA ASP A 152 -6.53 0.43 14.35
C ASP A 152 -5.44 -0.38 15.08
N ASP A 153 -5.22 -1.63 14.66
CA ASP A 153 -4.20 -2.53 15.25
C ASP A 153 -2.76 -1.98 15.09
N ASN A 154 -2.50 -1.13 14.09
CA ASN A 154 -1.17 -0.63 13.77
C ASN A 154 -1.02 0.90 13.97
N ASP A 155 -1.99 1.54 14.61
CA ASP A 155 -2.02 3.00 14.81
C ASP A 155 -1.83 3.80 13.51
N LEU A 156 -2.49 3.35 12.43
CA LEU A 156 -2.43 3.97 11.12
C LEU A 156 -3.66 4.81 10.84
N LYS A 157 -3.46 5.97 10.25
CA LYS A 157 -4.58 6.79 9.77
C LYS A 157 -5.26 6.12 8.57
N PRO A 158 -6.58 5.85 8.61
CA PRO A 158 -7.30 5.40 7.42
C PRO A 158 -7.47 6.55 6.42
N TYR A 159 -7.14 6.30 5.15
CA TYR A 159 -7.24 7.27 4.06
C TYR A 159 -8.50 7.01 3.22
N HIS A 160 -9.64 7.51 3.67
CA HIS A 160 -10.92 7.29 2.99
C HIS A 160 -10.96 7.85 1.57
N GLU A 161 -10.25 8.96 1.30
CA GLU A 161 -10.11 9.56 -0.03
C GLU A 161 -9.43 8.59 -1.03
N ARG A 162 -8.53 7.73 -0.55
CA ARG A 162 -7.88 6.72 -1.38
C ARG A 162 -8.79 5.53 -1.72
N LEU A 163 -9.92 5.41 -1.04
CA LEU A 163 -10.94 4.39 -1.31
C LEU A 163 -11.98 4.85 -2.32
N ALA A 164 -11.89 6.10 -2.79
CA ALA A 164 -12.83 6.65 -3.76
C ALA A 164 -12.73 5.94 -5.12
N VAL A 165 -13.89 5.75 -5.75
CA VAL A 165 -14.03 5.16 -7.08
C VAL A 165 -15.13 5.93 -7.81
N ALA A 166 -14.90 6.29 -9.07
CA ALA A 166 -15.91 6.94 -9.89
C ALA A 166 -17.18 6.07 -9.98
N GLY A 167 -18.33 6.69 -9.83
CA GLY A 167 -19.63 6.00 -9.83
C GLY A 167 -19.95 5.22 -8.53
N TRP A 168 -19.12 5.34 -7.50
CA TRP A 168 -19.37 4.77 -6.19
C TRP A 168 -19.75 5.88 -5.20
N ASP A 169 -21.02 6.21 -5.15
CA ASP A 169 -21.58 7.23 -4.26
C ASP A 169 -22.27 6.59 -3.02
N ARG A 170 -22.94 7.43 -2.23
CA ARG A 170 -23.71 7.00 -1.07
C ARG A 170 -24.84 6.04 -1.43
N SER A 171 -25.49 6.26 -2.57
CA SER A 171 -26.57 5.40 -3.05
C SER A 171 -26.07 4.01 -3.40
N ALA A 172 -24.96 3.92 -4.17
CA ALA A 172 -24.31 2.66 -4.50
C ALA A 172 -23.84 1.92 -3.23
N ALA A 173 -23.28 2.62 -2.26
CA ALA A 173 -22.86 2.04 -0.99
C ALA A 173 -24.03 1.49 -0.18
N SER A 174 -25.14 2.22 -0.11
CA SER A 174 -26.37 1.79 0.58
C SER A 174 -26.98 0.54 -0.08
N THR A 175 -27.06 0.54 -1.41
CA THR A 175 -27.60 -0.60 -2.19
C THR A 175 -26.72 -1.84 -1.99
N ALA A 176 -25.39 -1.69 -2.01
CA ALA A 176 -24.47 -2.80 -1.74
C ALA A 176 -24.62 -3.32 -0.31
N SER A 177 -24.75 -2.43 0.68
CA SER A 177 -24.96 -2.84 2.08
C SER A 177 -26.28 -3.59 2.27
N ALA A 178 -27.33 -3.21 1.58
CA ALA A 178 -28.61 -3.94 1.59
C ALA A 178 -28.46 -5.33 0.96
N ALA A 179 -27.82 -5.43 -0.20
CA ALA A 179 -27.57 -6.71 -0.88
C ALA A 179 -26.70 -7.65 -0.04
N ALA A 180 -25.67 -7.12 0.63
CA ALA A 180 -24.83 -7.92 1.52
C ALA A 180 -25.61 -8.52 2.68
N ARG A 181 -26.59 -7.83 3.25
CA ARG A 181 -27.46 -8.37 4.32
C ARG A 181 -28.33 -9.52 3.83
N GLN A 182 -28.82 -9.49 2.59
CA GLN A 182 -29.64 -10.57 2.02
C GLN A 182 -28.86 -11.88 1.87
N SER A 183 -27.56 -11.82 1.62
CA SER A 183 -26.71 -13.02 1.53
C SER A 183 -26.56 -13.77 2.86
N TRP A 184 -26.90 -13.15 4.00
CA TRP A 184 -26.84 -13.76 5.33
C TRP A 184 -28.04 -14.63 5.67
N THR A 185 -29.16 -14.46 4.97
CA THR A 185 -30.42 -15.14 5.30
C THR A 185 -30.62 -16.45 4.53
N SER A 186 -29.75 -16.78 3.57
CA SER A 186 -29.81 -18.07 2.88
C SER A 186 -29.05 -19.14 3.66
N ALA A 187 -29.69 -20.29 3.91
CA ALA A 187 -29.12 -21.42 4.64
C ALA A 187 -27.79 -21.92 4.05
N GLU A 188 -27.59 -21.80 2.72
CA GLU A 188 -26.37 -22.16 2.01
C GLU A 188 -25.16 -21.24 2.38
N ALA A 189 -25.42 -20.00 2.78
CA ALA A 189 -24.37 -19.07 3.23
C ALA A 189 -23.82 -19.45 4.61
N VAL A 190 -24.58 -20.17 5.41
CA VAL A 190 -24.15 -20.68 6.73
C VAL A 190 -23.24 -21.89 6.56
N ASP A 191 -23.55 -22.81 5.65
CA ASP A 191 -22.73 -23.99 5.35
C ASP A 191 -21.38 -23.61 4.73
N ALA A 192 -21.33 -22.65 3.81
CA ALA A 192 -20.09 -22.15 3.21
C ALA A 192 -19.13 -21.53 4.25
N ARG A 193 -19.65 -20.97 5.34
CA ARG A 193 -18.84 -20.47 6.45
C ARG A 193 -18.18 -21.59 7.26
N GLN A 194 -18.87 -22.65 7.55
CA GLN A 194 -18.32 -23.78 8.32
C GLN A 194 -17.20 -24.48 7.57
N VAL A 195 -17.35 -24.63 6.24
CA VAL A 195 -16.32 -25.25 5.38
C VAL A 195 -15.08 -24.36 5.25
N GLN A 196 -15.22 -23.02 5.12
CA GLN A 196 -14.07 -22.12 5.04
C GLN A 196 -13.30 -21.96 6.35
N THR A 197 -13.96 -22.07 7.49
CA THR A 197 -13.30 -22.02 8.80
C THR A 197 -12.50 -23.28 9.10
N GLN A 198 -12.86 -24.41 8.50
CA GLN A 198 -12.16 -25.69 8.65
C GLN A 198 -11.01 -25.90 7.64
N GLN A 199 -10.96 -25.13 6.55
CA GLN A 199 -9.97 -25.28 5.47
C GLN A 199 -8.88 -24.18 5.43
N ALA A 200 -8.80 -23.31 6.41
CA ALA A 200 -7.68 -22.40 6.52
C ALA A 200 -6.43 -23.15 7.02
N PRO A 201 -5.43 -23.42 6.16
CA PRO A 201 -4.20 -24.05 6.65
C PRO A 201 -3.50 -23.10 7.62
N PRO A 202 -2.87 -23.62 8.68
CA PRO A 202 -2.06 -22.80 9.57
C PRO A 202 -0.96 -22.12 8.75
N VAL A 203 -0.85 -20.81 8.89
CA VAL A 203 0.24 -20.05 8.29
C VAL A 203 1.53 -20.53 8.94
N GLN A 204 2.25 -21.40 8.25
CA GLN A 204 3.59 -21.80 8.67
C GLN A 204 4.51 -20.60 8.50
N ALA A 205 5.07 -20.13 9.61
CA ALA A 205 6.16 -19.18 9.57
C ALA A 205 7.34 -19.80 8.80
N PRO A 206 8.02 -19.04 7.93
CA PRO A 206 9.19 -19.56 7.23
C PRO A 206 10.25 -19.98 8.25
N PRO A 207 10.97 -21.12 8.01
CA PRO A 207 12.01 -21.56 8.92
C PRO A 207 13.14 -20.53 8.99
N VAL A 208 13.47 -20.11 10.21
CA VAL A 208 14.63 -19.28 10.50
C VAL A 208 15.86 -20.13 10.20
N GLN A 209 16.60 -19.82 9.13
CA GLN A 209 17.88 -20.42 8.85
C GLN A 209 18.91 -19.90 9.87
N ALA A 210 19.45 -20.80 10.68
CA ALA A 210 20.55 -20.51 11.57
C ALA A 210 21.83 -20.19 10.77
N PRO A 211 22.66 -19.21 11.21
CA PRO A 211 23.91 -18.91 10.53
C PRO A 211 24.90 -20.09 10.62
N PRO A 212 25.76 -20.29 9.60
CA PRO A 212 26.73 -21.36 9.61
C PRO A 212 27.76 -21.17 10.72
N VAL A 213 27.95 -22.19 11.52
CA VAL A 213 29.00 -22.27 12.52
C VAL A 213 30.34 -22.43 11.79
N GLN A 214 31.23 -21.44 11.91
CA GLN A 214 32.62 -21.60 11.51
C GLN A 214 33.33 -22.51 12.52
N ALA A 215 33.86 -23.61 12.02
CA ALA A 215 34.70 -24.50 12.79
C ALA A 215 36.17 -23.99 12.82
N PRO A 216 36.99 -24.36 13.83
CA PRO A 216 38.32 -23.81 14.12
C PRO A 216 39.39 -24.15 13.09
#